data_0a5ed3c87e75d83335de68bf35cc26f0
#
_entry.id   0a5ed3c87e75d83335de68bf35cc26f0
#
_cell.length_a   1.000
_cell.length_b   1.000
_cell.length_c   1.000
_cell.angle_alpha   90.00
_cell.angle_beta   90.00
_cell.angle_gamma   90.00
#
_symmetry.space_group_name_H-M   'P 1'
#
loop_
_entity.id
_entity.type
_entity.pdbx_description
1 polymer ?
#
loop_
_entity_poly.entity_id
_entity_poly.type
_entity_poly.pdbx_seq_one_letter_code
_entity_poly.pdbx_strand_id
1 'polypeptide(L)'
;MKKFFFISLMLLCAGGASAQFSDSIHYYGKYSSTGSINRTNEGNSYLLNNAFKMGVSKKKLSLNATGAWVYGMQDSVLTNNDFSVSMDFNMFRAVRKIYYWGLANYDKSVSLKINDRLQAGAGIAYNFLDRKTAYLSLSEGLLYEKSDLFLQDTIRDVYQTIRSSLRLSYKWVIKDIFVIEGVHYLQHSLSHQNDYNIRSNSSLSILLNKWLSITAALTYNKLNRTNKENLLFNYGFTIQKYF
;
A
#
# COMPACT_ATOMS: atom_id res chain seq x y z
N MET A 1 18.24 8.65 36.42
CA MET A 1 17.32 7.50 36.55
C MET A 1 16.01 7.71 35.77
N LYS A 2 16.04 7.93 34.42
CA LYS A 2 14.83 8.13 33.58
C LYS A 2 14.90 7.38 32.24
N LYS A 3 15.78 6.40 32.07
CA LYS A 3 15.97 5.69 30.80
C LYS A 3 15.49 4.22 30.79
N PHE A 4 14.88 3.72 31.86
CA PHE A 4 14.46 2.31 31.98
C PHE A 4 12.96 2.05 31.81
N PHE A 5 12.14 3.11 31.61
CA PHE A 5 10.68 2.94 31.56
C PHE A 5 10.11 2.59 30.19
N PHE A 6 10.89 2.71 29.12
CA PHE A 6 10.39 2.48 27.75
C PHE A 6 10.54 1.02 27.27
N ILE A 7 11.36 0.22 27.91
CA ILE A 7 11.60 -1.19 27.52
C ILE A 7 10.57 -2.14 28.16
N SER A 8 9.97 -1.76 29.29
CA SER A 8 9.04 -2.60 30.03
C SER A 8 7.64 -2.72 29.43
N LEU A 9 7.25 -1.84 28.48
CA LEU A 9 5.92 -1.87 27.87
C LEU A 9 5.81 -2.81 26.65
N MET A 10 6.93 -3.35 26.15
CA MET A 10 6.95 -4.26 25.00
C MET A 10 6.81 -5.75 25.36
N LEU A 11 6.80 -6.14 26.62
CA LEU A 11 6.89 -7.53 27.06
C LEU A 11 5.56 -8.18 27.49
N LEU A 12 4.41 -7.51 27.37
CA LEU A 12 3.13 -7.99 27.91
C LEU A 12 2.13 -8.57 26.89
N CYS A 13 2.55 -8.95 25.69
CA CYS A 13 1.66 -9.52 24.67
C CYS A 13 2.11 -10.87 24.11
N ALA A 14 2.57 -11.80 24.96
CA ALA A 14 2.78 -13.19 24.57
C ALA A 14 1.48 -13.99 24.75
N GLY A 15 0.45 -13.69 23.98
CA GLY A 15 -0.77 -14.49 23.84
C GLY A 15 -0.83 -15.10 22.44
N GLY A 16 -1.01 -16.41 22.34
CA GLY A 16 -0.95 -17.19 21.11
C GLY A 16 -1.80 -16.64 19.97
N ALA A 17 -1.18 -16.34 18.85
CA ALA A 17 -1.84 -15.88 17.65
C ALA A 17 -1.88 -17.00 16.63
N SER A 18 -3.06 -17.54 16.35
CA SER A 18 -3.34 -18.25 15.11
C SER A 18 -3.58 -17.22 14.02
N ALA A 19 -2.68 -17.17 13.05
CA ALA A 19 -2.78 -16.24 11.93
C ALA A 19 -3.79 -16.78 10.93
N GLN A 20 -4.82 -16.08 10.70
CA GLN A 20 -5.72 -15.98 9.54
C GLN A 20 -7.12 -15.69 10.04
N PHE A 21 -7.84 -14.80 9.32
CA PHE A 21 -9.24 -14.50 9.63
C PHE A 21 -10.04 -15.79 9.83
N SER A 22 -10.15 -16.23 11.08
CA SER A 22 -11.20 -17.15 11.52
C SER A 22 -12.47 -16.30 11.67
N ASP A 23 -13.64 -16.93 11.72
CA ASP A 23 -14.92 -16.21 11.93
C ASP A 23 -14.95 -15.35 13.21
N SER A 24 -13.93 -15.44 14.05
CA SER A 24 -13.75 -14.72 15.31
C SER A 24 -12.72 -13.59 15.28
N ILE A 25 -11.89 -13.43 14.21
CA ILE A 25 -10.89 -12.36 14.15
C ILE A 25 -11.48 -11.17 13.42
N HIS A 26 -11.64 -10.08 14.15
CA HIS A 26 -12.26 -8.86 13.64
C HIS A 26 -11.28 -7.74 13.37
N TYR A 27 -10.04 -7.80 13.87
CA TYR A 27 -9.06 -6.72 13.78
C TYR A 27 -7.69 -7.24 13.39
N TYR A 28 -6.95 -6.49 12.59
CA TYR A 28 -5.53 -6.73 12.36
C TYR A 28 -4.75 -5.43 12.26
N GLY A 29 -3.48 -5.49 12.63
CA GLY A 29 -2.49 -4.44 12.43
C GLY A 29 -1.23 -5.02 11.79
N LYS A 30 -0.65 -4.27 10.85
CA LYS A 30 0.61 -4.61 10.18
C LYS A 30 1.45 -3.35 10.08
N TYR A 31 2.72 -3.43 10.48
CA TYR A 31 3.71 -2.40 10.28
C TYR A 31 4.90 -2.98 9.54
N SER A 32 5.38 -2.26 8.55
CA SER A 32 6.52 -2.63 7.72
C SER A 32 7.52 -1.49 7.68
N SER A 33 8.77 -1.78 7.99
CA SER A 33 9.87 -0.85 7.80
C SER A 33 10.89 -1.52 6.90
N THR A 34 11.09 -0.94 5.72
CA THR A 34 11.97 -1.44 4.68
C THR A 34 12.86 -0.31 4.19
N GLY A 35 14.02 -0.63 3.66
CA GLY A 35 14.91 0.40 3.15
C GLY A 35 16.02 -0.16 2.27
N SER A 36 16.79 0.73 1.70
CA SER A 36 18.02 0.44 0.97
C SER A 36 19.06 1.52 1.26
N ILE A 37 20.31 1.12 1.34
CA ILE A 37 21.45 2.03 1.51
C ILE A 37 22.48 1.62 0.46
N ASN A 38 22.95 2.59 -0.30
CA ASN A 38 24.10 2.43 -1.20
C ASN A 38 25.10 3.53 -0.89
N ARG A 39 26.34 3.16 -0.59
CA ARG A 39 27.44 4.07 -0.33
C ARG A 39 28.67 3.63 -1.08
N THR A 40 29.20 4.51 -1.91
CA THR A 40 30.43 4.33 -2.69
C THR A 40 31.38 5.48 -2.43
N ASN A 41 32.58 5.44 -3.02
CA ASN A 41 33.50 6.58 -2.98
C ASN A 41 33.01 7.78 -3.81
N GLU A 42 32.07 7.54 -4.75
CA GLU A 42 31.57 8.54 -5.70
C GLU A 42 30.24 9.16 -5.26
N GLY A 43 29.54 8.54 -4.30
CA GLY A 43 28.26 9.06 -3.83
C GLY A 43 27.55 8.14 -2.83
N ASN A 44 26.49 8.64 -2.28
CA ASN A 44 25.64 7.90 -1.36
C ASN A 44 24.16 8.06 -1.68
N SER A 45 23.40 7.01 -1.46
CA SER A 45 21.93 7.08 -1.49
C SER A 45 21.34 6.25 -0.37
N TYR A 46 20.24 6.69 0.17
CA TYR A 46 19.43 5.90 1.07
C TYR A 46 17.94 6.13 0.82
N LEU A 47 17.17 5.10 1.07
CA LEU A 47 15.73 5.11 0.99
C LEU A 47 15.18 4.40 2.22
N LEU A 48 14.21 5.00 2.88
CA LEU A 48 13.46 4.43 3.98
C LEU A 48 11.98 4.43 3.61
N ASN A 49 11.34 3.28 3.73
CA ASN A 49 9.91 3.12 3.48
C ASN A 49 9.25 2.53 4.72
N ASN A 50 8.35 3.29 5.31
CA ASN A 50 7.53 2.86 6.44
C ASN A 50 6.07 2.77 5.99
N ALA A 51 5.46 1.63 6.24
CA ALA A 51 4.06 1.40 5.93
C ALA A 51 3.32 0.82 7.13
N PHE A 52 2.13 1.34 7.36
CA PHE A 52 1.23 0.92 8.41
C PHE A 52 -0.12 0.55 7.80
N LYS A 53 -0.70 -0.56 8.22
CA LYS A 53 -2.01 -1.01 7.80
C LYS A 53 -2.80 -1.53 8.98
N MET A 54 -4.03 -1.06 9.11
CA MET A 54 -5.02 -1.61 10.06
C MET A 54 -6.24 -2.05 9.29
N GLY A 55 -6.93 -3.05 9.82
CA GLY A 55 -8.17 -3.52 9.24
C GLY A 55 -9.14 -4.03 10.28
N VAL A 56 -10.40 -3.82 9.97
CA VAL A 56 -11.53 -4.36 10.68
C VAL A 56 -12.37 -5.14 9.70
N SER A 57 -12.66 -6.40 10.02
CA SER A 57 -13.53 -7.24 9.21
C SER A 57 -14.65 -7.81 10.08
N LYS A 58 -15.89 -7.64 9.63
CA LYS A 58 -17.08 -8.16 10.31
C LYS A 58 -18.05 -8.72 9.28
N LYS A 59 -18.22 -10.04 9.28
CA LYS A 59 -19.14 -10.82 8.42
C LYS A 59 -19.19 -10.36 6.94
N LYS A 60 -19.90 -9.27 6.64
CA LYS A 60 -20.13 -8.77 5.27
C LYS A 60 -19.39 -7.46 4.96
N LEU A 61 -18.68 -6.91 5.92
CA LEU A 61 -18.01 -5.62 5.80
C LEU A 61 -16.55 -5.73 6.19
N SER A 62 -15.67 -5.11 5.42
CA SER A 62 -14.31 -4.84 5.86
C SER A 62 -13.95 -3.39 5.61
N LEU A 63 -13.22 -2.81 6.54
CA LEU A 63 -12.64 -1.48 6.46
C LEU A 63 -11.14 -1.61 6.68
N ASN A 64 -10.34 -1.05 5.79
CA ASN A 64 -8.90 -0.99 5.93
C ASN A 64 -8.44 0.46 5.85
N ALA A 65 -7.49 0.81 6.70
CA ALA A 65 -6.74 2.05 6.64
C ALA A 65 -5.26 1.72 6.44
N THR A 66 -4.62 2.42 5.50
CA THR A 66 -3.21 2.24 5.19
C THR A 66 -2.55 3.60 5.15
N GLY A 67 -1.40 3.74 5.79
CA GLY A 67 -0.50 4.89 5.68
C GLY A 67 0.86 4.43 5.21
N ALA A 68 1.51 5.20 4.34
CA ALA A 68 2.88 4.96 3.91
C ALA A 68 3.65 6.27 3.82
N TRP A 69 4.93 6.21 4.16
CA TRP A 69 5.85 7.31 4.02
C TRP A 69 7.20 6.78 3.50
N VAL A 70 7.62 7.34 2.37
CA VAL A 70 8.91 7.03 1.74
C VAL A 70 9.77 8.27 1.81
N TYR A 71 10.95 8.13 2.41
CA TYR A 71 11.96 9.18 2.50
C TYR A 71 13.26 8.71 1.87
N GLY A 72 13.80 9.48 0.94
CA GLY A 72 15.02 9.13 0.24
C GLY A 72 15.87 10.33 -0.12
N MET A 73 17.17 10.15 -0.04
CA MET A 73 18.16 11.13 -0.49
C MET A 73 19.21 10.45 -1.36
N GLN A 74 19.74 11.20 -2.30
CA GLN A 74 20.89 10.84 -3.12
C GLN A 74 21.85 12.04 -3.17
N ASP A 75 23.10 11.83 -2.73
CA ASP A 75 24.15 12.85 -2.70
C ASP A 75 23.67 14.17 -2.08
N SER A 76 23.02 14.07 -0.90
CA SER A 76 22.42 15.18 -0.16
C SER A 76 21.24 15.88 -0.86
N VAL A 77 20.76 15.37 -1.99
CA VAL A 77 19.57 15.85 -2.68
C VAL A 77 18.35 14.99 -2.30
N LEU A 78 17.26 15.63 -1.92
CA LEU A 78 16.02 14.95 -1.61
C LEU A 78 15.39 14.36 -2.88
N THR A 79 15.31 13.02 -2.95
CA THR A 79 14.71 12.30 -4.08
C THR A 79 13.27 11.88 -3.79
N ASN A 80 12.99 11.49 -2.54
CA ASN A 80 11.67 11.03 -2.11
C ASN A 80 11.30 11.68 -0.76
N ASN A 81 10.13 12.24 -0.70
CA ASN A 81 9.39 12.55 0.52
C ASN A 81 7.91 12.36 0.15
N ASP A 82 7.55 11.10 0.06
CA ASP A 82 6.29 10.65 -0.50
C ASP A 82 5.43 10.11 0.62
N PHE A 83 4.27 10.70 0.80
CA PHE A 83 3.30 10.35 1.82
C PHE A 83 2.00 9.92 1.18
N SER A 84 1.40 8.83 1.65
CA SER A 84 0.08 8.40 1.22
C SER A 84 -0.74 7.87 2.38
N VAL A 85 -2.03 8.19 2.38
CA VAL A 85 -3.03 7.60 3.27
C VAL A 85 -4.20 7.12 2.43
N SER A 86 -4.66 5.91 2.68
CA SER A 86 -5.85 5.38 2.03
C SER A 86 -6.78 4.70 3.02
N MET A 87 -8.06 4.80 2.74
CA MET A 87 -9.12 4.03 3.41
C MET A 87 -9.87 3.27 2.35
N ASP A 88 -9.98 1.97 2.49
CA ASP A 88 -10.80 1.14 1.63
C ASP A 88 -11.88 0.41 2.43
N PHE A 89 -13.06 0.36 1.84
CA PHE A 89 -14.25 -0.25 2.37
C PHE A 89 -14.71 -1.33 1.39
N ASN A 90 -15.00 -2.53 1.88
CA ASN A 90 -15.52 -3.62 1.06
C ASN A 90 -16.79 -4.18 1.67
N MET A 91 -17.82 -4.31 0.85
CA MET A 91 -19.10 -4.87 1.22
C MET A 91 -19.36 -6.15 0.42
N PHE A 92 -19.30 -7.30 1.11
CA PHE A 92 -19.49 -8.61 0.51
C PHE A 92 -20.98 -8.95 0.43
N ARG A 93 -21.43 -9.38 -0.75
CA ARG A 93 -22.77 -9.94 -0.96
C ARG A 93 -22.87 -11.38 -0.46
N ALA A 94 -24.11 -11.89 -0.38
CA ALA A 94 -24.38 -13.30 -0.10
C ALA A 94 -23.76 -14.26 -1.15
N VAL A 95 -23.60 -13.79 -2.39
CA VAL A 95 -22.81 -14.48 -3.42
C VAL A 95 -21.34 -14.16 -3.16
N ARG A 96 -20.61 -15.11 -2.61
CA ARG A 96 -19.23 -14.97 -2.08
C ARG A 96 -18.17 -14.45 -3.06
N LYS A 97 -18.44 -14.38 -4.37
CA LYS A 97 -17.45 -13.98 -5.37
C LYS A 97 -17.49 -12.51 -5.77
N ILE A 98 -18.62 -11.84 -5.53
CA ILE A 98 -18.81 -10.44 -5.92
C ILE A 98 -18.91 -9.58 -4.66
N TYR A 99 -18.19 -8.46 -4.62
CA TYR A 99 -18.31 -7.45 -3.60
C TYR A 99 -18.26 -6.04 -4.18
N TYR A 100 -18.84 -5.09 -3.45
CA TYR A 100 -18.70 -3.67 -3.73
C TYR A 100 -17.55 -3.12 -2.93
N TRP A 101 -16.80 -2.21 -3.52
CA TRP A 101 -15.73 -1.52 -2.82
C TRP A 101 -15.90 -0.01 -2.91
N GLY A 102 -15.39 0.70 -1.90
CA GLY A 102 -15.19 2.14 -1.89
C GLY A 102 -13.76 2.44 -1.47
N LEU A 103 -13.19 3.50 -2.00
CA LEU A 103 -11.82 3.94 -1.74
C LEU A 103 -11.80 5.45 -1.54
N ALA A 104 -11.03 5.90 -0.55
CA ALA A 104 -10.56 7.28 -0.44
C ALA A 104 -9.04 7.25 -0.25
N ASN A 105 -8.31 8.06 -1.01
CA ASN A 105 -6.86 8.09 -0.99
C ASN A 105 -6.37 9.54 -1.07
N TYR A 106 -5.37 9.87 -0.26
CA TYR A 106 -4.66 11.13 -0.28
C TYR A 106 -3.16 10.89 -0.43
N ASP A 107 -2.54 11.57 -1.38
CA ASP A 107 -1.12 11.46 -1.70
C ASP A 107 -0.44 12.83 -1.75
N LYS A 108 0.81 12.88 -1.26
CA LYS A 108 1.84 13.87 -1.57
C LYS A 108 3.09 13.16 -2.03
N SER A 109 3.78 13.66 -3.05
CA SER A 109 4.97 12.97 -3.55
C SER A 109 5.92 13.94 -4.23
N VAL A 110 7.12 14.03 -3.69
CA VAL A 110 8.23 14.76 -4.30
C VAL A 110 8.70 14.05 -5.56
N SER A 111 8.81 12.72 -5.51
CA SER A 111 9.31 11.92 -6.63
C SER A 111 8.39 11.94 -7.85
N LEU A 112 7.08 12.04 -7.65
CA LEU A 112 6.07 12.08 -8.71
C LEU A 112 5.55 13.49 -9.00
N LYS A 113 6.09 14.52 -8.31
CA LYS A 113 5.68 15.91 -8.45
C LYS A 113 4.21 16.15 -8.12
N ILE A 114 3.71 15.47 -7.10
CA ILE A 114 2.36 15.63 -6.56
C ILE A 114 2.45 16.53 -5.33
N ASN A 115 1.89 17.75 -5.43
CA ASN A 115 1.72 18.62 -4.28
C ASN A 115 0.59 18.12 -3.36
N ASP A 116 -0.56 17.88 -3.96
CA ASP A 116 -1.73 17.28 -3.31
C ASP A 116 -2.53 16.46 -4.33
N ARG A 117 -2.98 15.27 -3.92
CA ARG A 117 -3.92 14.48 -4.70
C ARG A 117 -4.92 13.79 -3.80
N LEU A 118 -6.18 14.06 -4.03
CA LEU A 118 -7.29 13.37 -3.40
C LEU A 118 -8.01 12.53 -4.45
N GLN A 119 -8.21 11.25 -4.16
CA GLN A 119 -9.02 10.34 -4.98
C GLN A 119 -10.09 9.72 -4.10
N ALA A 120 -11.32 9.65 -4.59
CA ALA A 120 -12.41 8.94 -3.93
C ALA A 120 -13.30 8.27 -4.97
N GLY A 121 -13.76 7.06 -4.69
CA GLY A 121 -14.61 6.37 -5.64
C GLY A 121 -15.10 5.02 -5.15
N ALA A 122 -15.80 4.33 -6.05
CA ALA A 122 -16.42 3.04 -5.77
C ALA A 122 -16.48 2.17 -7.02
N GLY A 123 -16.69 0.89 -6.82
CA GLY A 123 -16.78 -0.07 -7.91
C GLY A 123 -17.19 -1.46 -7.45
N ILE A 124 -17.01 -2.40 -8.36
CA ILE A 124 -17.36 -3.80 -8.19
C ILE A 124 -16.10 -4.64 -8.33
N ALA A 125 -16.01 -5.69 -7.56
CA ALA A 125 -14.92 -6.65 -7.61
C ALA A 125 -15.43 -8.08 -7.72
N TYR A 126 -14.60 -8.92 -8.35
CA TYR A 126 -14.83 -10.35 -8.47
C TYR A 126 -13.63 -11.13 -7.93
N ASN A 127 -13.87 -12.04 -6.97
CA ASN A 127 -12.88 -12.94 -6.43
C ASN A 127 -12.80 -14.22 -7.29
N PHE A 128 -11.74 -14.38 -8.06
CA PHE A 128 -11.45 -15.62 -8.79
C PHE A 128 -11.05 -16.74 -7.83
N LEU A 129 -10.22 -16.40 -6.84
CA LEU A 129 -9.80 -17.27 -5.76
C LEU A 129 -10.08 -16.59 -4.43
N ASP A 130 -10.67 -17.32 -3.50
CA ASP A 130 -10.95 -16.86 -2.14
C ASP A 130 -10.77 -18.05 -1.18
N ARG A 131 -9.51 -18.39 -0.93
CA ARG A 131 -9.09 -19.49 -0.05
C ARG A 131 -8.18 -18.93 1.04
N LYS A 132 -8.02 -19.65 2.13
CA LYS A 132 -7.14 -19.27 3.24
C LYS A 132 -5.68 -19.02 2.80
N THR A 133 -5.19 -19.81 1.83
CA THR A 133 -3.81 -19.75 1.33
C THR A 133 -3.67 -19.07 -0.01
N ALA A 134 -4.77 -18.75 -0.72
CA ALA A 134 -4.74 -18.15 -2.05
C ALA A 134 -5.92 -17.18 -2.25
N TYR A 135 -5.60 -15.97 -2.62
CA TYR A 135 -6.56 -14.93 -2.95
C TYR A 135 -6.20 -14.31 -4.30
N LEU A 136 -7.19 -14.12 -5.16
CA LEU A 136 -7.05 -13.40 -6.44
C LEU A 136 -8.35 -12.67 -6.72
N SER A 137 -8.28 -11.37 -6.87
CA SER A 137 -9.41 -10.49 -7.12
C SER A 137 -9.10 -9.49 -8.23
N LEU A 138 -10.05 -9.28 -9.10
CA LEU A 138 -10.06 -8.22 -10.11
C LEU A 138 -11.22 -7.28 -9.79
N SER A 139 -10.97 -5.99 -9.81
CA SER A 139 -12.01 -4.99 -9.58
C SER A 139 -11.93 -3.85 -10.57
N GLU A 140 -13.09 -3.29 -10.89
CA GLU A 140 -13.26 -2.12 -11.76
C GLU A 140 -14.18 -1.13 -11.07
N GLY A 141 -13.93 0.18 -11.30
CA GLY A 141 -14.78 1.23 -10.76
C GLY A 141 -14.39 2.62 -11.23
N LEU A 142 -15.09 3.60 -10.70
CA LEU A 142 -14.88 5.00 -11.02
C LEU A 142 -14.30 5.74 -9.81
N LEU A 143 -13.28 6.54 -10.05
CA LEU A 143 -12.65 7.42 -9.09
C LEU A 143 -12.79 8.87 -9.54
N TYR A 144 -13.29 9.71 -8.65
CA TYR A 144 -13.10 11.16 -8.75
C TYR A 144 -11.71 11.51 -8.23
N GLU A 145 -10.97 12.30 -8.99
CA GLU A 145 -9.64 12.79 -8.63
C GLU A 145 -9.61 14.31 -8.68
N LYS A 146 -9.10 14.92 -7.60
CA LYS A 146 -8.69 16.32 -7.55
C LYS A 146 -7.21 16.35 -7.24
N SER A 147 -6.43 16.99 -8.11
CA SER A 147 -4.97 16.97 -8.03
C SER A 147 -4.38 18.36 -8.26
N ASP A 148 -3.29 18.61 -7.56
CA ASP A 148 -2.40 19.73 -7.70
C ASP A 148 -0.99 19.17 -7.95
N LEU A 149 -0.47 19.34 -9.15
CA LEU A 149 0.77 18.76 -9.64
C LEU A 149 1.75 19.84 -10.07
N PHE A 150 3.03 19.48 -10.17
CA PHE A 150 4.04 20.29 -10.83
C PHE A 150 4.44 19.64 -12.17
N LEU A 151 4.10 20.29 -13.28
CA LEU A 151 4.59 19.93 -14.61
C LEU A 151 5.96 20.59 -14.84
N GLN A 152 6.89 19.85 -15.47
CA GLN A 152 8.24 20.35 -15.77
C GLN A 152 8.93 21.03 -14.57
N ASP A 153 8.67 20.51 -13.36
CA ASP A 153 9.21 20.94 -12.07
C ASP A 153 8.77 22.33 -11.56
N THR A 154 8.16 23.17 -12.38
CA THR A 154 7.81 24.57 -12.04
C THR A 154 6.39 24.98 -12.36
N ILE A 155 5.75 24.35 -13.33
CA ILE A 155 4.42 24.73 -13.78
C ILE A 155 3.37 24.01 -12.93
N ARG A 156 2.60 24.77 -12.16
CA ARG A 156 1.52 24.23 -11.34
C ARG A 156 0.31 23.87 -12.22
N ASP A 157 -0.19 22.64 -12.08
CA ASP A 157 -1.36 22.12 -12.80
C ASP A 157 -2.40 21.60 -11.80
N VAL A 158 -3.47 22.39 -11.63
CA VAL A 158 -4.60 22.03 -10.74
C VAL A 158 -5.76 21.57 -11.60
N TYR A 159 -6.19 20.33 -11.42
CA TYR A 159 -7.26 19.75 -12.22
C TYR A 159 -8.15 18.80 -11.43
N GLN A 160 -9.28 18.47 -12.05
CA GLN A 160 -10.22 17.47 -11.59
C GLN A 160 -10.56 16.53 -12.75
N THR A 161 -10.74 15.26 -12.47
CA THR A 161 -11.13 14.27 -13.48
C THR A 161 -11.83 13.09 -12.86
N ILE A 162 -12.59 12.35 -13.68
CA ILE A 162 -13.09 11.03 -13.35
C ILE A 162 -12.19 10.01 -14.03
N ARG A 163 -11.75 8.98 -13.29
CA ARG A 163 -10.91 7.89 -13.80
C ARG A 163 -11.67 6.56 -13.73
N SER A 164 -11.57 5.76 -14.78
CA SER A 164 -11.75 4.32 -14.71
C SER A 164 -10.56 3.72 -13.95
N SER A 165 -10.81 2.81 -13.03
CA SER A 165 -9.80 2.23 -12.16
C SER A 165 -9.91 0.71 -12.13
N LEU A 166 -9.02 0.05 -12.88
CA LEU A 166 -8.83 -1.39 -12.85
C LEU A 166 -7.82 -1.74 -11.75
N ARG A 167 -8.18 -2.69 -10.86
CA ARG A 167 -7.32 -3.16 -9.78
C ARG A 167 -7.23 -4.69 -9.78
N LEU A 168 -6.01 -5.21 -9.83
CA LEU A 168 -5.69 -6.61 -9.59
C LEU A 168 -5.06 -6.75 -8.20
N SER A 169 -5.61 -7.65 -7.38
CA SER A 169 -5.08 -7.94 -6.04
C SER A 169 -4.88 -9.44 -5.88
N TYR A 170 -3.74 -9.83 -5.33
CA TYR A 170 -3.44 -11.24 -5.07
C TYR A 170 -2.67 -11.45 -3.77
N LYS A 171 -2.82 -12.64 -3.22
CA LYS A 171 -2.04 -13.14 -2.08
C LYS A 171 -1.93 -14.64 -2.17
N TRP A 172 -0.72 -15.17 -1.98
CA TRP A 172 -0.45 -16.61 -1.82
C TRP A 172 0.38 -16.85 -0.58
N VAL A 173 -0.02 -17.86 0.18
CA VAL A 173 0.72 -18.38 1.33
C VAL A 173 1.21 -19.78 0.97
N ILE A 174 2.52 -19.97 0.93
CA ILE A 174 3.18 -21.21 0.51
C ILE A 174 3.84 -21.83 1.72
N LYS A 175 3.43 -23.05 2.07
CA LYS A 175 3.95 -23.84 3.21
C LYS A 175 3.92 -23.08 4.55
N ASP A 176 3.02 -22.11 4.71
CA ASP A 176 2.93 -21.23 5.88
C ASP A 176 4.23 -20.47 6.22
N ILE A 177 5.17 -20.41 5.28
CA ILE A 177 6.47 -19.75 5.42
C ILE A 177 6.58 -18.56 4.48
N PHE A 178 6.19 -18.72 3.21
CA PHE A 178 6.31 -17.67 2.22
C PHE A 178 4.96 -17.01 1.96
N VAL A 179 4.94 -15.68 1.95
CA VAL A 179 3.77 -14.89 1.58
C VAL A 179 4.13 -14.02 0.40
N ILE A 180 3.45 -14.22 -0.72
CA ILE A 180 3.53 -13.37 -1.91
C ILE A 180 2.23 -12.60 -1.97
N GLU A 181 2.30 -11.28 -1.97
CA GLU A 181 1.11 -10.43 -2.09
C GLU A 181 1.38 -9.23 -3.01
N GLY A 182 0.33 -8.79 -3.72
CA GLY A 182 0.44 -7.62 -4.55
C GLY A 182 -0.90 -6.97 -4.87
N VAL A 183 -0.81 -5.67 -5.17
CA VAL A 183 -1.93 -4.85 -5.63
C VAL A 183 -1.44 -3.96 -6.75
N HIS A 184 -2.12 -4.03 -7.89
CA HIS A 184 -1.78 -3.27 -9.10
C HIS A 184 -3.00 -2.48 -9.54
N TYR A 185 -2.78 -1.20 -9.86
CA TYR A 185 -3.81 -0.30 -10.36
C TYR A 185 -3.40 0.23 -11.74
N LEU A 186 -4.36 0.22 -12.65
CA LEU A 186 -4.33 0.99 -13.88
C LEU A 186 -5.52 1.95 -13.85
N GLN A 187 -5.25 3.24 -13.81
CA GLN A 187 -6.27 4.28 -13.73
C GLN A 187 -6.17 5.17 -14.95
N HIS A 188 -7.24 5.29 -15.70
CA HIS A 188 -7.29 6.06 -16.93
C HIS A 188 -8.31 7.19 -16.81
N SER A 189 -7.94 8.42 -17.17
CA SER A 189 -8.86 9.56 -17.18
C SER A 189 -9.91 9.38 -18.27
N LEU A 190 -11.19 9.59 -17.94
CA LEU A 190 -12.27 9.56 -18.91
C LEU A 190 -12.36 10.85 -19.74
N SER A 191 -11.71 11.92 -19.28
CA SER A 191 -11.75 13.22 -19.93
C SER A 191 -10.53 13.49 -20.81
N HIS A 192 -9.40 12.78 -20.59
CA HIS A 192 -8.12 13.02 -21.28
C HIS A 192 -7.48 11.69 -21.66
N GLN A 193 -7.45 11.37 -22.95
CA GLN A 193 -7.03 10.06 -23.48
C GLN A 193 -5.60 9.65 -23.08
N ASN A 194 -4.68 10.60 -22.92
CA ASN A 194 -3.28 10.31 -22.59
C ASN A 194 -2.97 10.46 -21.09
N ASP A 195 -3.98 10.66 -20.22
CA ASP A 195 -3.78 10.80 -18.80
C ASP A 195 -4.10 9.50 -18.09
N TYR A 196 -3.06 8.74 -17.73
CA TYR A 196 -3.17 7.50 -16.98
C TYR A 196 -2.16 7.43 -15.83
N ASN A 197 -2.52 6.67 -14.81
CA ASN A 197 -1.68 6.34 -13.67
C ASN A 197 -1.51 4.84 -13.56
N ILE A 198 -0.29 4.37 -13.32
CA ILE A 198 0.01 3.00 -12.94
C ILE A 198 0.56 3.03 -11.53
N ARG A 199 0.02 2.17 -10.65
CA ARG A 199 0.55 1.93 -9.31
C ARG A 199 0.63 0.43 -9.11
N SER A 200 1.80 -0.06 -8.80
CA SER A 200 2.08 -1.49 -8.63
C SER A 200 2.88 -1.69 -7.36
N ASN A 201 2.35 -2.48 -6.44
CA ASN A 201 3.03 -2.88 -5.22
C ASN A 201 3.02 -4.39 -5.14
N SER A 202 4.19 -5.00 -5.02
CA SER A 202 4.36 -6.44 -4.82
C SER A 202 5.30 -6.68 -3.65
N SER A 203 5.07 -7.71 -2.87
CA SER A 203 5.98 -8.11 -1.81
C SER A 203 6.10 -9.62 -1.69
N LEU A 204 7.29 -10.04 -1.28
CA LEU A 204 7.61 -11.39 -0.86
C LEU A 204 8.05 -11.34 0.60
N SER A 205 7.35 -12.04 1.48
CA SER A 205 7.70 -12.13 2.90
C SER A 205 8.04 -13.56 3.28
N ILE A 206 9.09 -13.71 4.09
CA ILE A 206 9.47 -14.97 4.74
C ILE A 206 9.07 -14.85 6.21
N LEU A 207 8.12 -15.66 6.66
CA LEU A 207 7.65 -15.68 8.02
C LEU A 207 8.69 -16.35 8.93
N LEU A 208 9.27 -15.59 9.84
CA LEU A 208 10.18 -16.11 10.87
C LEU A 208 9.39 -16.71 12.05
N ASN A 209 8.24 -16.08 12.34
CA ASN A 209 7.27 -16.57 13.32
C ASN A 209 5.88 -15.96 13.03
N LYS A 210 4.91 -16.14 13.94
CA LYS A 210 3.52 -15.67 13.75
C LYS A 210 3.37 -14.15 13.67
N TRP A 211 4.34 -13.37 14.13
CA TRP A 211 4.25 -11.92 14.21
C TRP A 211 5.38 -11.17 13.48
N LEU A 212 6.48 -11.85 13.10
CA LEU A 212 7.66 -11.25 12.47
C LEU A 212 7.97 -11.93 11.14
N SER A 213 8.25 -11.14 10.12
CA SER A 213 8.74 -11.59 8.82
C SER A 213 9.84 -10.69 8.27
N ILE A 214 10.66 -11.25 7.39
CA ILE A 214 11.55 -10.50 6.50
C ILE A 214 10.77 -10.30 5.20
N THR A 215 10.73 -9.06 4.71
CA THR A 215 9.96 -8.68 3.53
C THR A 215 10.85 -7.99 2.50
N ALA A 216 10.75 -8.43 1.26
CA ALA A 216 11.23 -7.70 0.08
C ALA A 216 10.02 -7.11 -0.65
N ALA A 217 10.07 -5.83 -0.99
CA ALA A 217 8.99 -5.11 -1.63
C ALA A 217 9.46 -4.40 -2.90
N LEU A 218 8.67 -4.51 -3.96
CA LEU A 218 8.84 -3.82 -5.23
C LEU A 218 7.65 -2.88 -5.43
N THR A 219 7.93 -1.59 -5.55
CA THR A 219 6.91 -0.55 -5.81
C THR A 219 7.24 0.14 -7.12
N TYR A 220 6.29 0.18 -8.02
CA TYR A 220 6.37 0.96 -9.26
C TYR A 220 5.18 1.91 -9.35
N ASN A 221 5.46 3.19 -9.57
CA ASN A 221 4.45 4.22 -9.82
C ASN A 221 4.81 4.99 -11.07
N LYS A 222 3.81 5.24 -11.91
CA LYS A 222 3.91 6.12 -13.07
C LYS A 222 2.73 7.07 -13.10
N LEU A 223 3.03 8.36 -13.21
CA LEU A 223 2.05 9.42 -13.39
C LEU A 223 2.30 10.05 -14.75
N ASN A 224 1.53 9.65 -15.75
CA ASN A 224 1.78 10.06 -17.14
C ASN A 224 1.65 11.57 -17.34
N ARG A 225 0.77 12.22 -16.59
CA ARG A 225 0.54 13.66 -16.68
C ARG A 225 1.78 14.50 -16.32
N THR A 226 2.57 14.09 -15.32
CA THR A 226 3.85 14.72 -14.97
C THR A 226 5.04 14.11 -15.71
N ASN A 227 4.82 13.03 -16.46
CA ASN A 227 5.86 12.19 -17.06
C ASN A 227 6.91 11.71 -16.05
N LYS A 228 6.47 11.48 -14.79
CA LYS A 228 7.33 10.97 -13.71
C LYS A 228 6.99 9.52 -13.38
N GLU A 229 8.03 8.78 -13.12
CA GLU A 229 7.90 7.40 -12.63
C GLU A 229 8.95 7.12 -11.56
N ASN A 230 8.65 6.18 -10.67
CA ASN A 230 9.61 5.64 -9.74
C ASN A 230 9.49 4.12 -9.64
N LEU A 231 10.62 3.45 -9.51
CA LEU A 231 10.74 2.03 -9.22
C LEU A 231 11.59 1.88 -7.97
N LEU A 232 11.01 1.34 -6.91
CA LEU A 232 11.65 1.20 -5.62
C LEU A 232 11.71 -0.29 -5.27
N PHE A 233 12.91 -0.79 -4.99
CA PHE A 233 13.12 -2.12 -4.43
C PHE A 233 13.68 -1.99 -3.01
N ASN A 234 12.94 -2.52 -2.04
CA ASN A 234 13.24 -2.38 -0.63
C ASN A 234 13.20 -3.74 0.07
N TYR A 235 13.99 -3.91 1.12
CA TYR A 235 13.89 -5.07 2.00
C TYR A 235 13.97 -4.62 3.47
N GLY A 236 13.37 -5.41 4.36
CA GLY A 236 13.35 -5.08 5.78
C GLY A 236 12.43 -6.00 6.58
N PHE A 237 11.94 -5.51 7.70
CA PHE A 237 11.10 -6.29 8.62
C PHE A 237 9.64 -5.85 8.56
N THR A 238 8.78 -6.84 8.76
CA THR A 238 7.34 -6.61 8.91
C THR A 238 6.86 -7.26 10.20
N ILE A 239 6.15 -6.50 11.01
CA ILE A 239 5.47 -6.95 12.23
C ILE A 239 3.97 -6.94 11.96
N GLN A 240 3.29 -8.05 12.29
CA GLN A 240 1.85 -8.18 12.12
C GLN A 240 1.20 -8.84 13.34
N LYS A 241 -0.01 -8.42 13.67
CA LYS A 241 -0.80 -9.03 14.74
C LYS A 241 -2.28 -9.05 14.34
N TYR A 242 -2.94 -10.16 14.63
CA TYR A 242 -4.37 -10.37 14.46
C TYR A 242 -5.01 -10.46 15.84
N PHE A 243 -6.21 -9.86 16.03
CA PHE A 243 -6.93 -9.78 17.31
C PHE A 243 -8.36 -10.30 17.15
#